data_d82aae7e7c8227f12d690f1b4e9c2c19
#
_entry.id   d82aae7e7c8227f12d690f1b4e9c2c19
#
_cell.length_a   1.000
_cell.length_b   1.000
_cell.length_c   1.000
_cell.angle_alpha   90.00
_cell.angle_beta   90.00
_cell.angle_gamma   90.00
#
_symmetry.space_group_name_H-M   'P 1'
#
loop_
_entity.id
_entity.type
_entity.pdbx_description
1 polymer ?
#
loop_
_entity_poly.entity_id
_entity_poly.type
_entity_poly.pdbx_seq_one_letter_code
_entity_poly.pdbx_strand_id
1 'polypeptide(L)'
;MQQTYIVDSANAPWKRGSTEGITFACQVLLSGEDGGPEALRFRFDDSPSVYGHMHLTSQFQLLLNGAMDFPRGVKHLEALAIHYTDHNMPYGPFAVSGGHDMLVLHPKAGGIIAMSNLDARRQIHLGGRIFAALAADSAWQPLPGVPDGSFKLLMPPDYGPAAVIVKAPAHASLAMPAAEFGRYEVVLAGSVIMEGKPIAAPGFRYVRGDQPADPLVTAEHGATVAFLSFDRDVLAGGITGEGLAVEAAEAMARAI
;
A
#
# COMPACT_ATOMS: atom_id res chain seq x y z
N MET A 1 -10.23 1.37 -21.19
CA MET A 1 -9.22 1.78 -20.19
C MET A 1 -8.49 0.54 -19.72
N GLN A 2 -7.18 0.65 -19.44
CA GLN A 2 -6.38 -0.46 -18.94
C GLN A 2 -6.90 -0.87 -17.55
N GLN A 3 -7.12 -2.17 -17.36
CA GLN A 3 -7.74 -2.70 -16.13
C GLN A 3 -6.70 -3.09 -15.07
N THR A 4 -5.50 -3.45 -15.53
CA THR A 4 -4.39 -3.88 -14.70
C THR A 4 -3.13 -3.14 -15.09
N TYR A 5 -2.35 -2.69 -14.10
CA TYR A 5 -1.06 -2.04 -14.29
C TYR A 5 0.01 -2.91 -13.64
N ILE A 6 0.97 -3.37 -14.43
CA ILE A 6 2.09 -4.21 -13.95
C ILE A 6 3.37 -3.39 -13.99
N VAL A 7 4.10 -3.38 -12.89
CA VAL A 7 5.31 -2.60 -12.71
C VAL A 7 6.46 -3.48 -12.21
N ASP A 8 7.53 -3.53 -12.99
CA ASP A 8 8.84 -3.98 -12.54
C ASP A 8 9.64 -2.75 -12.07
N SER A 9 9.71 -2.54 -10.77
CA SER A 9 10.35 -1.37 -10.19
C SER A 9 11.87 -1.35 -10.37
N ALA A 10 12.50 -2.49 -10.69
CA ALA A 10 13.95 -2.56 -10.91
C ALA A 10 14.40 -1.71 -12.10
N ASN A 11 13.52 -1.55 -13.11
CA ASN A 11 13.82 -0.83 -14.33
C ASN A 11 13.40 0.65 -14.30
N ALA A 12 12.70 1.11 -13.27
CA ALA A 12 12.29 2.49 -13.16
C ALA A 12 13.47 3.39 -12.71
N PRO A 13 13.70 4.55 -13.37
CA PRO A 13 14.80 5.43 -13.01
C PRO A 13 14.55 6.13 -11.67
N TRP A 14 15.61 6.25 -10.86
CA TRP A 14 15.62 7.11 -9.70
C TRP A 14 15.83 8.57 -10.10
N LYS A 15 15.02 9.47 -9.57
CA LYS A 15 15.18 10.91 -9.72
C LYS A 15 15.41 11.53 -8.34
N ARG A 16 16.32 12.49 -8.24
CA ARG A 16 16.48 13.30 -7.03
C ARG A 16 15.47 14.43 -7.03
N GLY A 17 14.89 14.68 -5.88
CA GLY A 17 13.97 15.77 -5.64
C GLY A 17 14.19 16.40 -4.27
N SER A 18 13.59 17.56 -4.08
CA SER A 18 13.54 18.21 -2.77
C SER A 18 12.21 18.94 -2.60
N THR A 19 11.69 18.94 -1.39
CA THR A 19 10.50 19.72 -1.00
C THR A 19 10.61 20.12 0.45
N GLU A 20 10.25 21.37 0.78
CA GLU A 20 10.29 21.89 2.16
C GLU A 20 11.62 21.62 2.88
N GLY A 21 12.74 21.68 2.15
CA GLY A 21 14.09 21.42 2.71
C GLY A 21 14.46 19.96 2.88
N ILE A 22 13.62 19.01 2.48
CA ILE A 22 13.87 17.57 2.53
C ILE A 22 14.37 17.11 1.17
N THR A 23 15.52 16.44 1.13
CA THR A 23 16.08 15.83 -0.07
C THR A 23 15.75 14.34 -0.09
N PHE A 24 15.36 13.83 -1.25
CA PHE A 24 14.99 12.42 -1.45
C PHE A 24 15.34 11.93 -2.84
N ALA A 25 15.45 10.62 -2.99
CA ALA A 25 15.37 9.95 -4.28
C ALA A 25 13.96 9.37 -4.46
N CYS A 26 13.38 9.50 -5.65
CA CYS A 26 12.05 9.01 -5.97
C CYS A 26 12.06 8.26 -7.30
N GLN A 27 11.33 7.13 -7.35
CA GLN A 27 10.89 6.48 -8.58
C GLN A 27 9.39 6.78 -8.75
N VAL A 28 9.00 7.35 -9.89
CA VAL A 28 7.59 7.41 -10.30
C VAL A 28 7.27 6.11 -11.02
N LEU A 29 6.56 5.21 -10.35
CA LEU A 29 6.24 3.87 -10.83
C LEU A 29 4.92 3.87 -11.61
N LEU A 30 3.94 4.62 -11.14
CA LEU A 30 2.69 4.98 -11.84
C LEU A 30 2.43 6.46 -11.57
N SER A 31 2.10 7.21 -12.61
CA SER A 31 2.00 8.68 -12.54
C SER A 31 0.65 9.22 -12.10
N GLY A 32 -0.37 8.37 -12.00
CA GLY A 32 -1.73 8.82 -11.72
C GLY A 32 -2.43 9.56 -12.88
N GLU A 33 -1.82 9.56 -14.07
CA GLU A 33 -2.39 10.20 -15.26
C GLU A 33 -3.78 9.64 -15.59
N ASP A 34 -4.62 10.48 -16.18
CA ASP A 34 -5.99 10.14 -16.59
C ASP A 34 -6.86 9.56 -15.46
N GLY A 35 -6.57 9.94 -14.20
CA GLY A 35 -7.29 9.43 -13.03
C GLY A 35 -6.94 7.97 -12.69
N GLY A 36 -5.85 7.46 -13.24
CA GLY A 36 -5.30 6.15 -12.92
C GLY A 36 -4.60 6.10 -11.55
N PRO A 37 -4.09 4.93 -11.16
CA PRO A 37 -3.38 4.75 -9.90
C PRO A 37 -2.05 5.51 -9.91
N GLU A 38 -1.63 5.97 -8.73
CA GLU A 38 -0.32 6.58 -8.52
C GLU A 38 0.50 5.70 -7.57
N ALA A 39 1.73 5.41 -7.96
CA ALA A 39 2.67 4.66 -7.13
C ALA A 39 4.05 5.31 -7.20
N LEU A 40 4.55 5.68 -6.04
CA LEU A 40 5.84 6.32 -5.86
C LEU A 40 6.68 5.48 -4.92
N ARG A 41 8.00 5.44 -5.14
CA ARG A 41 8.95 4.84 -4.21
C ARG A 41 9.95 5.88 -3.77
N PHE A 42 10.07 6.07 -2.47
CA PHE A 42 10.94 7.07 -1.88
C PHE A 42 12.10 6.43 -1.12
N ARG A 43 13.27 7.06 -1.22
CA ARG A 43 14.43 6.87 -0.36
C ARG A 43 14.92 8.21 0.16
N PHE A 44 15.25 8.24 1.43
CA PHE A 44 15.84 9.42 2.05
C PHE A 44 17.32 9.13 2.33
N ASP A 45 18.19 10.05 1.89
CA ASP A 45 19.64 9.91 2.09
C ASP A 45 20.02 10.13 3.56
N ASP A 46 19.35 11.06 4.20
CA ASP A 46 19.52 11.42 5.62
C ASP A 46 18.31 10.91 6.44
N SER A 47 18.22 11.33 7.69
CA SER A 47 17.10 11.06 8.58
C SER A 47 16.23 12.33 8.77
N PRO A 48 15.55 12.83 7.74
CA PRO A 48 14.79 14.06 7.84
C PRO A 48 13.52 13.89 8.68
N SER A 49 13.00 15.01 9.15
CA SER A 49 11.63 15.10 9.63
C SER A 49 10.73 15.53 8.47
N VAL A 50 9.84 14.66 8.07
CA VAL A 50 8.85 14.95 7.02
C VAL A 50 7.73 15.79 7.64
N TYR A 51 7.42 16.93 7.05
CA TYR A 51 6.41 17.86 7.56
C TYR A 51 5.00 17.26 7.58
N GLY A 52 4.12 17.85 8.41
CA GLY A 52 2.71 17.48 8.44
C GLY A 52 2.01 17.82 7.13
N HIS A 53 1.33 16.86 6.55
CA HIS A 53 0.64 17.01 5.27
C HIS A 53 -0.57 16.07 5.18
N MET A 54 -1.33 16.19 4.10
CA MET A 54 -2.41 15.29 3.73
C MET A 54 -2.42 15.07 2.22
N HIS A 55 -3.13 14.06 1.76
CA HIS A 55 -3.34 13.77 0.35
C HIS A 55 -4.82 13.86 0.00
N LEU A 56 -5.13 14.22 -1.26
CA LEU A 56 -6.52 14.30 -1.77
C LEU A 56 -7.19 12.95 -1.98
N THR A 57 -6.45 11.87 -1.83
CA THR A 57 -6.91 10.48 -1.96
C THR A 57 -6.35 9.63 -0.84
N SER A 58 -7.02 8.55 -0.51
CA SER A 58 -6.52 7.58 0.45
C SER A 58 -5.21 6.97 -0.03
N GLN A 59 -4.36 6.55 0.90
CA GLN A 59 -3.05 5.98 0.59
C GLN A 59 -2.68 4.83 1.51
N PHE A 60 -1.88 3.92 0.96
CA PHE A 60 -1.00 3.06 1.71
C PHE A 60 0.44 3.53 1.60
N GLN A 61 1.14 3.57 2.71
CA GLN A 61 2.60 3.62 2.77
C GLN A 61 3.10 2.26 3.23
N LEU A 62 3.88 1.60 2.38
CA LEU A 62 4.46 0.29 2.66
C LEU A 62 5.96 0.47 2.88
N LEU A 63 6.38 0.36 4.14
CA LEU A 63 7.77 0.50 4.54
C LEU A 63 8.52 -0.79 4.25
N LEU A 64 9.45 -0.73 3.30
CA LEU A 64 10.27 -1.86 2.85
C LEU A 64 11.60 -1.96 3.61
N ASN A 65 12.17 -0.84 4.06
CA ASN A 65 13.39 -0.77 4.86
C ASN A 65 13.42 0.49 5.71
N GLY A 66 14.16 0.46 6.83
CA GLY A 66 14.29 1.57 7.76
C GLY A 66 13.13 1.69 8.75
N ALA A 67 12.93 2.89 9.28
CA ALA A 67 11.90 3.17 10.28
C ALA A 67 11.21 4.52 10.07
N MET A 68 10.01 4.65 10.62
CA MET A 68 9.23 5.90 10.71
C MET A 68 8.83 6.15 12.16
N ASP A 69 9.12 7.35 12.66
CA ASP A 69 8.79 7.79 14.00
C ASP A 69 7.78 8.93 14.01
N PHE A 70 6.62 8.70 14.57
CA PHE A 70 5.56 9.70 14.72
C PHE A 70 5.56 10.30 16.12
N PRO A 71 5.68 11.64 16.28
CA PRO A 71 5.89 12.28 17.59
C PRO A 71 4.68 12.26 18.52
N ARG A 72 3.50 11.87 18.08
CA ARG A 72 2.26 11.92 18.89
C ARG A 72 1.50 10.59 18.82
N GLY A 73 1.86 9.65 19.69
CA GLY A 73 1.03 8.47 20.00
C GLY A 73 0.92 7.41 18.92
N VAL A 74 1.48 7.63 17.74
CA VAL A 74 1.63 6.59 16.73
C VAL A 74 2.95 5.88 16.99
N LYS A 75 2.91 4.56 16.89
CA LYS A 75 4.06 3.69 17.14
C LYS A 75 5.27 4.07 16.28
N HIS A 76 6.45 3.77 16.79
CA HIS A 76 7.63 3.53 15.98
C HIS A 76 7.34 2.39 15.00
N LEU A 77 7.48 2.64 13.70
CA LEU A 77 7.26 1.65 12.65
C LEU A 77 8.60 1.25 12.05
N GLU A 78 8.97 0.00 12.24
CA GLU A 78 10.11 -0.62 11.55
C GLU A 78 9.64 -1.46 10.35
N ALA A 79 10.48 -1.64 9.37
CA ALA A 79 10.18 -2.50 8.23
C ALA A 79 10.08 -3.99 8.68
N LEU A 80 9.10 -4.72 8.23
CA LEU A 80 8.06 -4.39 7.28
C LEU A 80 6.84 -3.82 8.02
N ALA A 81 6.34 -2.67 7.56
CA ALA A 81 5.19 -2.01 8.17
C ALA A 81 4.29 -1.38 7.12
N ILE A 82 3.03 -1.18 7.48
CA ILE A 82 2.09 -0.37 6.73
C ILE A 82 1.63 0.82 7.55
N HIS A 83 1.41 1.93 6.85
CA HIS A 83 0.67 3.09 7.35
C HIS A 83 -0.39 3.42 6.32
N TYR A 84 -1.65 3.58 6.77
CA TYR A 84 -2.80 3.92 5.94
C TYR A 84 -3.40 5.24 6.40
N THR A 85 -3.81 6.08 5.45
CA THR A 85 -4.61 7.27 5.74
C THR A 85 -5.73 7.42 4.73
N ASP A 86 -6.91 7.81 5.19
CA ASP A 86 -7.99 8.25 4.33
C ASP A 86 -7.64 9.58 3.62
N HIS A 87 -8.37 9.89 2.54
CA HIS A 87 -8.25 11.17 1.86
C HIS A 87 -8.47 12.35 2.80
N ASN A 88 -7.75 13.44 2.58
CA ASN A 88 -7.81 14.67 3.38
C ASN A 88 -7.59 14.45 4.88
N MET A 89 -6.99 13.33 5.29
CA MET A 89 -6.62 13.10 6.67
C MET A 89 -5.18 13.54 6.91
N PRO A 90 -4.94 14.58 7.75
CA PRO A 90 -3.59 15.05 8.00
C PRO A 90 -2.81 14.08 8.89
N TYR A 91 -1.55 13.87 8.56
CA TYR A 91 -0.61 13.10 9.37
C TYR A 91 0.80 13.72 9.35
N GLY A 92 1.66 13.25 10.24
CA GLY A 92 2.97 13.86 10.46
C GLY A 92 2.91 15.08 11.42
N PRO A 93 4.01 15.78 11.65
CA PRO A 93 5.33 15.43 11.11
C PRO A 93 5.78 14.03 11.57
N PHE A 94 6.68 13.40 10.83
CA PHE A 94 7.32 12.15 11.25
C PHE A 94 8.79 12.15 10.84
N ALA A 95 9.63 11.50 11.64
CA ALA A 95 11.03 11.29 11.30
C ALA A 95 11.21 9.96 10.56
N VAL A 96 12.17 9.89 9.66
CA VAL A 96 12.58 8.65 9.01
C VAL A 96 14.02 8.32 9.35
N SER A 97 14.36 7.05 9.49
CA SER A 97 15.74 6.62 9.71
C SER A 97 16.52 6.57 8.41
N GLY A 98 17.87 6.58 8.51
CA GLY A 98 18.73 6.32 7.36
C GLY A 98 18.44 4.97 6.70
N GLY A 99 18.59 4.91 5.38
CA GLY A 99 18.28 3.72 4.59
C GLY A 99 16.78 3.46 4.40
N HIS A 100 15.94 4.44 4.72
CA HIS A 100 14.49 4.38 4.51
C HIS A 100 14.15 4.10 3.04
N ASP A 101 13.28 3.11 2.81
CA ASP A 101 12.76 2.73 1.50
C ASP A 101 11.27 2.42 1.63
N MET A 102 10.44 3.17 0.94
CA MET A 102 8.99 3.13 1.12
C MET A 102 8.27 3.26 -0.22
N LEU A 103 7.23 2.45 -0.40
CA LEU A 103 6.22 2.66 -1.46
C LEU A 103 5.07 3.49 -0.90
N VAL A 104 4.68 4.52 -1.66
CA VAL A 104 3.47 5.32 -1.46
C VAL A 104 2.51 4.98 -2.59
N LEU A 105 1.34 4.46 -2.25
CA LEU A 105 0.41 3.82 -3.17
C LEU A 105 -0.96 4.48 -3.04
N HIS A 106 -1.45 5.04 -4.14
CA HIS A 106 -2.75 5.69 -4.23
C HIS A 106 -3.62 5.03 -5.31
N PRO A 107 -4.94 4.93 -5.13
CA PRO A 107 -5.86 4.40 -6.15
C PRO A 107 -6.05 5.36 -7.33
N LYS A 108 -5.69 6.62 -7.15
CA LYS A 108 -5.63 7.69 -8.18
C LYS A 108 -4.64 8.76 -7.72
N ALA A 109 -4.22 9.66 -8.61
CA ALA A 109 -3.31 10.74 -8.25
C ALA A 109 -3.81 11.52 -7.02
N GLY A 110 -2.95 11.61 -6.00
CA GLY A 110 -3.31 12.10 -4.67
C GLY A 110 -2.83 13.51 -4.35
N GLY A 111 -1.79 13.97 -5.02
CA GLY A 111 -1.11 15.21 -4.67
C GLY A 111 -0.72 15.25 -3.18
N ILE A 112 0.13 16.18 -2.81
CA ILE A 112 0.51 16.44 -1.41
C ILE A 112 0.14 17.86 -1.05
N ILE A 113 -0.49 18.06 0.12
CA ILE A 113 -0.88 19.36 0.62
C ILE A 113 -0.28 19.55 2.01
N ALA A 114 0.66 20.51 2.12
CA ALA A 114 1.30 20.81 3.40
C ALA A 114 0.31 21.44 4.38
N MET A 115 0.37 21.03 5.65
CA MET A 115 -0.48 21.57 6.72
C MET A 115 -0.13 23.01 7.12
N SER A 116 0.95 23.58 6.59
CA SER A 116 1.24 25.01 6.62
C SER A 116 0.24 25.83 5.79
N ASN A 117 -0.40 25.23 4.77
CA ASN A 117 -1.44 25.87 3.98
C ASN A 117 -2.75 25.96 4.79
N LEU A 118 -3.16 27.18 5.16
CA LEU A 118 -4.36 27.41 5.97
C LEU A 118 -5.66 27.06 5.24
N ASP A 119 -5.72 27.23 3.93
CA ASP A 119 -6.92 26.89 3.15
C ASP A 119 -7.09 25.37 3.05
N ALA A 120 -6.00 24.62 3.03
CA ALA A 120 -6.05 23.18 3.07
C ALA A 120 -6.68 22.63 4.36
N ARG A 121 -6.49 23.32 5.49
CA ARG A 121 -7.08 22.90 6.77
C ARG A 121 -8.60 22.87 6.76
N ARG A 122 -9.26 23.61 5.87
CA ARG A 122 -10.72 23.60 5.68
C ARG A 122 -11.21 22.32 4.97
N GLN A 123 -10.33 21.57 4.35
CA GLN A 123 -10.63 20.35 3.61
C GLN A 123 -10.38 19.08 4.44
N ILE A 124 -9.98 19.23 5.71
CA ILE A 124 -9.71 18.08 6.58
C ILE A 124 -10.96 17.21 6.73
N HIS A 125 -10.80 15.92 6.49
CA HIS A 125 -11.84 14.92 6.72
C HIS A 125 -11.87 14.54 8.21
N LEU A 126 -12.78 15.16 8.98
CA LEU A 126 -12.85 15.01 10.45
C LEU A 126 -13.16 13.56 10.92
N GLY A 127 -13.75 12.73 10.08
CA GLY A 127 -14.02 11.32 10.34
C GLY A 127 -13.02 10.36 9.72
N GLY A 128 -11.93 10.88 9.13
CA GLY A 128 -10.94 10.08 8.44
C GLY A 128 -10.14 9.16 9.38
N ARG A 129 -9.70 8.05 8.84
CA ARG A 129 -8.94 7.02 9.56
C ARG A 129 -7.44 7.16 9.31
N ILE A 130 -6.67 6.88 10.35
CA ILE A 130 -5.23 6.63 10.28
C ILE A 130 -4.98 5.27 10.91
N PHE A 131 -4.24 4.43 10.23
CA PHE A 131 -3.89 3.10 10.72
C PHE A 131 -2.41 2.80 10.49
N ALA A 132 -1.79 2.12 11.45
CA ALA A 132 -0.41 1.67 11.32
C ALA A 132 -0.24 0.29 11.94
N ALA A 133 0.45 -0.60 11.22
CA ALA A 133 0.75 -1.95 11.70
C ALA A 133 2.15 -2.40 11.31
N LEU A 134 2.80 -3.08 12.25
CA LEU A 134 4.04 -3.82 12.03
C LEU A 134 3.73 -5.25 11.62
N ALA A 135 4.36 -5.74 10.56
CA ALA A 135 4.23 -7.14 10.19
C ALA A 135 4.77 -8.10 11.27
N ALA A 136 5.69 -7.63 12.11
CA ALA A 136 6.22 -8.37 13.25
C ALA A 136 5.17 -8.63 14.34
N ASP A 137 4.21 -7.70 14.54
CA ASP A 137 3.17 -7.80 15.56
C ASP A 137 2.06 -8.83 15.19
N SER A 138 1.98 -9.23 13.92
CA SER A 138 0.98 -10.20 13.45
C SER A 138 1.58 -11.61 13.34
N ALA A 139 0.87 -12.61 13.87
CA ALA A 139 1.30 -14.00 13.74
C ALA A 139 1.02 -14.54 12.32
N TRP A 140 1.90 -15.43 11.84
CA TRP A 140 1.64 -16.22 10.64
C TRP A 140 0.54 -17.25 10.92
N GLN A 141 -0.43 -17.35 10.02
CA GLN A 141 -1.50 -18.33 10.03
C GLN A 141 -1.39 -19.19 8.77
N PRO A 142 -1.79 -20.48 8.82
CA PRO A 142 -1.84 -21.32 7.62
C PRO A 142 -2.72 -20.71 6.54
N LEU A 143 -2.25 -20.72 5.29
CA LEU A 143 -3.00 -20.24 4.15
C LEU A 143 -3.97 -21.32 3.68
N PRO A 144 -5.30 -21.15 3.83
CA PRO A 144 -6.26 -22.16 3.41
C PRO A 144 -6.12 -22.49 1.92
N GLY A 145 -6.12 -23.77 1.57
CA GLY A 145 -6.04 -24.25 0.18
C GLY A 145 -4.64 -24.19 -0.45
N VAL A 146 -3.64 -23.66 0.25
CA VAL A 146 -2.24 -23.62 -0.25
C VAL A 146 -1.33 -24.35 0.73
N PRO A 147 -0.95 -25.60 0.48
CA PRO A 147 0.01 -26.34 1.31
C PRO A 147 1.30 -25.52 1.51
N ASP A 148 1.83 -25.51 2.74
CA ASP A 148 3.02 -24.75 3.14
C ASP A 148 2.91 -23.22 2.95
N GLY A 149 1.74 -22.73 2.57
CA GLY A 149 1.42 -21.32 2.51
C GLY A 149 1.06 -20.75 3.89
N SER A 150 1.30 -19.45 4.08
CA SER A 150 0.90 -18.74 5.29
C SER A 150 0.55 -17.29 5.01
N PHE A 151 -0.24 -16.69 5.89
CA PHE A 151 -0.61 -15.28 5.77
C PHE A 151 -0.57 -14.55 7.12
N LYS A 152 -0.47 -13.22 7.05
CA LYS A 152 -0.63 -12.29 8.17
C LYS A 152 -1.67 -11.27 7.82
N LEU A 153 -2.65 -11.07 8.69
CA LEU A 153 -3.60 -9.97 8.59
C LEU A 153 -3.00 -8.76 9.30
N LEU A 154 -2.76 -7.66 8.57
CA LEU A 154 -2.20 -6.42 9.13
C LEU A 154 -3.27 -5.41 9.51
N MET A 155 -4.33 -5.30 8.71
CA MET A 155 -5.48 -4.46 9.04
C MET A 155 -6.68 -5.33 9.39
N PRO A 156 -7.38 -5.02 10.52
CA PRO A 156 -8.62 -5.70 10.87
C PRO A 156 -9.67 -5.58 9.76
N PRO A 157 -10.48 -6.63 9.53
CA PRO A 157 -11.50 -6.64 8.49
C PRO A 157 -12.57 -5.54 8.61
N ASP A 158 -12.89 -5.15 9.83
CA ASP A 158 -13.87 -4.12 10.18
C ASP A 158 -13.37 -2.68 9.96
N TYR A 159 -12.11 -2.53 9.53
CA TYR A 159 -11.51 -1.22 9.32
C TYR A 159 -11.93 -0.56 7.99
N GLY A 160 -12.38 -1.34 7.01
CA GLY A 160 -12.74 -0.90 5.65
C GLY A 160 -11.64 -1.24 4.64
N PRO A 161 -10.51 -0.50 4.57
CA PRO A 161 -9.36 -0.93 3.81
C PRO A 161 -8.75 -2.19 4.42
N ALA A 162 -8.16 -3.05 3.59
CA ALA A 162 -7.58 -4.32 4.04
C ALA A 162 -6.11 -4.43 3.64
N ALA A 163 -5.31 -5.02 4.53
CA ALA A 163 -3.91 -5.30 4.26
C ALA A 163 -3.53 -6.68 4.76
N VAL A 164 -3.07 -7.53 3.84
CA VAL A 164 -2.67 -8.92 4.11
C VAL A 164 -1.31 -9.17 3.48
N ILE A 165 -0.43 -9.87 4.20
CA ILE A 165 0.80 -10.42 3.64
C ILE A 165 0.64 -11.92 3.50
N VAL A 166 0.89 -12.44 2.31
CA VAL A 166 0.86 -13.87 2.00
C VAL A 166 2.26 -14.34 1.66
N LYS A 167 2.68 -15.45 2.25
CA LYS A 167 3.88 -16.20 1.88
C LYS A 167 3.42 -17.52 1.27
N ALA A 168 3.83 -17.79 0.04
CA ALA A 168 3.43 -18.98 -0.69
C ALA A 168 4.64 -19.71 -1.30
N PRO A 169 4.60 -21.04 -1.36
CA PRO A 169 5.64 -21.86 -1.99
C PRO A 169 5.69 -21.64 -3.51
N ALA A 170 6.65 -22.29 -4.16
CA ALA A 170 6.76 -22.29 -5.62
C ALA A 170 5.46 -22.77 -6.31
N HIS A 171 5.14 -22.14 -7.42
CA HIS A 171 4.02 -22.49 -8.30
C HIS A 171 2.63 -22.45 -7.63
N ALA A 172 2.51 -21.79 -6.48
CA ALA A 172 1.22 -21.58 -5.84
C ALA A 172 0.40 -20.53 -6.61
N SER A 173 -0.89 -20.81 -6.78
CA SER A 173 -1.85 -19.88 -7.37
C SER A 173 -2.57 -19.13 -6.28
N LEU A 174 -2.44 -17.80 -6.27
CA LEU A 174 -3.05 -16.90 -5.31
C LEU A 174 -4.20 -16.14 -5.98
N ALA A 175 -5.41 -16.64 -5.79
CA ALA A 175 -6.62 -15.96 -6.22
C ALA A 175 -7.11 -15.03 -5.11
N MET A 176 -7.31 -13.77 -5.43
CA MET A 176 -7.85 -12.78 -4.50
C MET A 176 -9.23 -12.35 -4.99
N PRO A 177 -10.20 -12.14 -4.07
CA PRO A 177 -11.51 -11.63 -4.44
C PRO A 177 -11.39 -10.26 -5.11
N ALA A 178 -12.38 -9.90 -5.91
CA ALA A 178 -12.44 -8.57 -6.51
C ALA A 178 -12.45 -7.51 -5.40
N ALA A 179 -11.65 -6.47 -5.58
CA ALA A 179 -11.61 -5.33 -4.67
C ALA A 179 -12.37 -4.18 -5.34
N GLU A 180 -13.54 -3.80 -4.84
CA GLU A 180 -14.44 -2.83 -5.47
C GLU A 180 -13.74 -1.48 -5.76
N PHE A 181 -12.81 -1.07 -4.91
CA PHE A 181 -12.11 0.23 -5.02
C PHE A 181 -10.64 0.10 -5.44
N GLY A 182 -10.24 -1.06 -5.91
CA GLY A 182 -8.89 -1.35 -6.38
C GLY A 182 -7.95 -1.91 -5.32
N ARG A 183 -6.90 -2.58 -5.80
CA ARG A 183 -5.92 -3.27 -4.96
C ARG A 183 -4.53 -3.23 -5.56
N TYR A 184 -3.54 -2.96 -4.72
CA TYR A 184 -2.15 -3.24 -5.01
C TYR A 184 -1.77 -4.64 -4.53
N GLU A 185 -1.01 -5.35 -5.35
CA GLU A 185 -0.42 -6.66 -5.06
C GLU A 185 1.10 -6.53 -5.21
N VAL A 186 1.78 -6.31 -4.09
CA VAL A 186 3.21 -5.95 -4.06
C VAL A 186 4.04 -7.15 -3.70
N VAL A 187 4.98 -7.52 -4.55
CA VAL A 187 5.96 -8.58 -4.28
C VAL A 187 6.99 -8.06 -3.29
N LEU A 188 7.05 -8.64 -2.09
CA LEU A 188 7.96 -8.27 -1.01
C LEU A 188 9.25 -9.07 -1.01
N ALA A 189 9.16 -10.32 -1.45
CA ALA A 189 10.29 -11.24 -1.60
C ALA A 189 9.98 -12.30 -2.65
N GLY A 190 11.00 -12.83 -3.30
CA GLY A 190 10.85 -13.80 -4.38
C GLY A 190 10.31 -13.15 -5.64
N SER A 191 9.52 -13.89 -6.41
CA SER A 191 8.91 -13.41 -7.65
C SER A 191 7.59 -14.12 -7.96
N VAL A 192 6.74 -13.44 -8.73
CA VAL A 192 5.45 -13.96 -9.22
C VAL A 192 5.38 -13.81 -10.74
N ILE A 193 4.54 -14.60 -11.37
CA ILE A 193 4.25 -14.48 -12.80
C ILE A 193 3.01 -13.59 -12.98
N MET A 194 3.16 -12.50 -13.71
CA MET A 194 2.10 -11.56 -14.07
C MET A 194 2.07 -11.44 -15.60
N GLU A 195 0.95 -11.78 -16.23
CA GLU A 195 0.82 -11.81 -17.71
C GLU A 195 1.96 -12.56 -18.40
N GLY A 196 2.35 -13.70 -17.85
CA GLY A 196 3.41 -14.55 -18.38
C GLY A 196 4.85 -14.04 -18.15
N LYS A 197 5.04 -12.94 -17.41
CA LYS A 197 6.36 -12.38 -17.11
C LYS A 197 6.69 -12.52 -15.62
N PRO A 198 7.92 -12.91 -15.26
CA PRO A 198 8.34 -12.90 -13.87
C PRO A 198 8.54 -11.45 -13.38
N ILE A 199 7.89 -11.12 -12.29
CA ILE A 199 8.01 -9.83 -11.59
C ILE A 199 8.62 -10.12 -10.21
N ALA A 200 9.80 -9.56 -9.97
CA ALA A 200 10.53 -9.70 -8.71
C ALA A 200 10.24 -8.57 -7.73
N ALA A 201 10.59 -8.77 -6.46
CA ALA A 201 10.50 -7.74 -5.43
C ALA A 201 11.40 -6.52 -5.72
N PRO A 202 10.90 -5.31 -5.48
CA PRO A 202 9.56 -4.89 -5.04
C PRO A 202 8.62 -4.48 -6.19
N GLY A 203 8.50 -5.31 -7.23
CA GLY A 203 7.51 -5.12 -8.28
C GLY A 203 6.08 -5.32 -7.80
N PHE A 204 5.11 -4.90 -8.58
CA PHE A 204 3.71 -5.02 -8.20
C PHE A 204 2.77 -4.99 -9.40
N ARG A 205 1.51 -5.36 -9.17
CA ARG A 205 0.41 -4.96 -10.04
C ARG A 205 -0.64 -4.17 -9.25
N TYR A 206 -1.30 -3.24 -9.93
CA TYR A 206 -2.53 -2.63 -9.47
C TYR A 206 -3.70 -3.21 -10.26
N VAL A 207 -4.69 -3.74 -9.57
CA VAL A 207 -5.95 -4.22 -10.13
C VAL A 207 -7.00 -3.16 -9.86
N ARG A 208 -7.64 -2.65 -10.91
CA ARG A 208 -8.76 -1.71 -10.78
C ARG A 208 -9.94 -2.36 -10.07
N GLY A 209 -10.67 -1.57 -9.30
CA GLY A 209 -11.95 -2.01 -8.72
C GLY A 209 -12.92 -2.51 -9.78
N ASP A 210 -13.85 -3.35 -9.38
CA ASP A 210 -14.91 -3.96 -10.19
C ASP A 210 -14.45 -4.98 -11.25
N GLN A 211 -13.16 -5.25 -11.37
CA GLN A 211 -12.64 -6.18 -12.38
C GLN A 211 -12.06 -7.45 -11.73
N PRO A 212 -12.39 -8.63 -12.28
CA PRO A 212 -11.68 -9.85 -11.92
C PRO A 212 -10.22 -9.73 -12.38
N ALA A 213 -9.30 -10.21 -11.57
CA ALA A 213 -7.90 -10.34 -11.95
C ALA A 213 -7.53 -11.83 -12.01
N ASP A 214 -6.66 -12.17 -12.96
CA ASP A 214 -6.07 -13.49 -13.00
C ASP A 214 -5.30 -13.77 -11.70
N PRO A 215 -5.33 -15.00 -11.17
CA PRO A 215 -4.54 -15.37 -10.01
C PRO A 215 -3.06 -15.04 -10.21
N LEU A 216 -2.40 -14.58 -9.15
CA LEU A 216 -0.94 -14.52 -9.13
C LEU A 216 -0.38 -15.93 -9.01
N VAL A 217 0.60 -16.27 -9.82
CA VAL A 217 1.33 -17.53 -9.69
C VAL A 217 2.73 -17.24 -9.19
N THR A 218 3.13 -17.86 -8.07
CA THR A 218 4.50 -17.71 -7.57
C THR A 218 5.49 -18.44 -8.48
N ALA A 219 6.70 -17.87 -8.65
CA ALA A 219 7.74 -18.48 -9.46
C ALA A 219 8.47 -19.63 -8.69
N GLU A 220 9.57 -20.13 -9.25
CA GLU A 220 10.31 -21.33 -8.77
C GLU A 220 10.72 -21.32 -7.29
N HIS A 221 10.90 -20.14 -6.69
CA HIS A 221 11.35 -20.01 -5.30
C HIS A 221 10.24 -19.56 -4.36
N GLY A 222 9.00 -19.49 -4.85
CA GLY A 222 7.89 -18.93 -4.10
C GLY A 222 7.97 -17.40 -4.00
N ALA A 223 7.03 -16.83 -3.26
CA ALA A 223 6.99 -15.39 -3.05
C ALA A 223 6.34 -15.01 -1.71
N THR A 224 6.67 -13.80 -1.26
CA THR A 224 5.90 -13.08 -0.24
C THR A 224 5.27 -11.88 -0.92
N VAL A 225 3.94 -11.73 -0.81
CA VAL A 225 3.16 -10.70 -1.49
C VAL A 225 2.29 -9.96 -0.48
N ALA A 226 2.29 -8.63 -0.53
CA ALA A 226 1.32 -7.81 0.18
C ALA A 226 0.13 -7.48 -0.72
N PHE A 227 -1.07 -7.72 -0.22
CA PHE A 227 -2.33 -7.34 -0.84
C PHE A 227 -2.92 -6.17 -0.06
N LEU A 228 -3.04 -5.01 -0.71
CA LEU A 228 -3.45 -3.74 -0.11
C LEU A 228 -4.70 -3.26 -0.85
N SER A 229 -5.87 -3.48 -0.27
CA SER A 229 -7.17 -3.15 -0.87
C SER A 229 -7.71 -1.86 -0.30
N PHE A 230 -8.19 -0.97 -1.17
CA PHE A 230 -8.89 0.24 -0.77
C PHE A 230 -10.39 -0.02 -0.59
N ASP A 231 -11.04 0.82 0.20
CA ASP A 231 -12.49 0.81 0.35
C ASP A 231 -13.16 2.03 -0.31
N ARG A 232 -14.46 2.20 -0.09
CA ARG A 232 -15.26 3.23 -0.74
C ARG A 232 -14.89 4.68 -0.39
N ASP A 233 -14.20 4.94 0.72
CA ASP A 233 -13.77 6.30 1.10
C ASP A 233 -12.75 6.90 0.14
N VAL A 234 -12.11 6.04 -0.68
CA VAL A 234 -11.26 6.44 -1.79
C VAL A 234 -11.95 7.40 -2.77
N LEU A 235 -13.25 7.35 -2.89
CA LEU A 235 -13.99 8.00 -3.96
C LEU A 235 -14.48 9.41 -3.60
N ALA A 236 -14.00 10.01 -2.55
CA ALA A 236 -14.32 11.40 -2.14
C ALA A 236 -15.84 11.71 -2.12
N GLY A 237 -16.46 11.59 -1.00
CA GLY A 237 -17.84 12.02 -0.84
C GLY A 237 -18.66 11.21 0.15
N GLY A 238 -18.16 10.99 1.34
CA GLY A 238 -18.98 10.84 2.54
C GLY A 238 -20.05 9.76 2.53
N ILE A 239 -19.71 8.52 2.12
CA ILE A 239 -20.57 7.37 2.40
C ILE A 239 -19.78 6.40 3.26
N THR A 240 -20.12 6.36 4.53
CA THR A 240 -19.59 5.42 5.52
C THR A 240 -19.93 3.98 5.13
N GLY A 241 -18.90 3.16 4.98
CA GLY A 241 -19.05 1.76 4.56
C GLY A 241 -19.14 0.79 5.72
N GLU A 242 -20.24 0.76 6.45
CA GLU A 242 -20.54 -0.38 7.31
C GLU A 242 -20.98 -1.57 6.43
N GLY A 243 -20.20 -2.63 6.39
CA GLY A 243 -20.61 -3.91 5.78
C GLY A 243 -19.65 -4.54 4.76
N LEU A 244 -18.98 -3.78 3.89
CA LEU A 244 -18.15 -4.35 2.83
C LEU A 244 -16.80 -4.92 3.30
N ALA A 245 -16.27 -4.42 4.40
CA ALA A 245 -14.99 -4.89 4.94
C ALA A 245 -15.08 -6.31 5.52
N VAL A 246 -16.19 -6.65 6.14
CA VAL A 246 -16.43 -8.00 6.69
C VAL A 246 -16.56 -9.01 5.56
N GLU A 247 -17.32 -8.67 4.50
CA GLU A 247 -17.45 -9.53 3.33
C GLU A 247 -16.15 -9.72 2.56
N ALA A 248 -15.35 -8.66 2.41
CA ALA A 248 -14.04 -8.76 1.74
C ALA A 248 -13.05 -9.60 2.54
N ALA A 249 -12.97 -9.43 3.85
CA ALA A 249 -12.07 -10.21 4.68
C ALA A 249 -12.57 -11.64 4.90
N GLU A 250 -13.88 -11.87 5.01
CA GLU A 250 -14.46 -13.21 5.02
C GLU A 250 -14.36 -13.88 3.64
N ALA A 251 -14.45 -13.10 2.54
CA ALA A 251 -14.19 -13.61 1.20
C ALA A 251 -12.71 -13.90 0.99
N MET A 252 -11.80 -13.07 1.53
CA MET A 252 -10.38 -13.37 1.59
C MET A 252 -10.10 -14.62 2.43
N ALA A 253 -10.70 -14.74 3.59
CA ALA A 253 -10.60 -15.93 4.45
C ALA A 253 -11.25 -17.19 3.84
N ARG A 254 -12.16 -17.03 2.88
CA ARG A 254 -12.81 -18.15 2.13
C ARG A 254 -12.15 -18.45 0.80
N ALA A 255 -11.44 -17.49 0.19
CA ALA A 255 -10.78 -17.64 -1.12
C ALA A 255 -9.28 -17.99 -0.98
N ILE A 256 -8.77 -17.95 0.22
CA ILE A 256 -7.49 -18.46 0.64
C ILE A 256 -7.74 -19.79 1.36
#